data_aa6f453b84a5234b27678a481616df27
#
_entry.id   aa6f453b84a5234b27678a481616df27
#
_cell.length_a   1.000
_cell.length_b   1.000
_cell.length_c   1.000
_cell.angle_alpha   90.00
_cell.angle_beta   90.00
_cell.angle_gamma   90.00
#
_symmetry.space_group_name_H-M   'P 1'
#
loop_
_entity.id
_entity.type
_entity.pdbx_description
1 polymer ?
#
loop_
_entity_poly.entity_id
_entity_poly.type
_entity_poly.pdbx_seq_one_letter_code
_entity_poly.pdbx_strand_id
1 'polypeptide(L)'
;MANNDRSKNITEGVTRAPNRSMYYGMGYKETDFANPMIGVANGHSTITPCNSGLQPLTEAAIAAVREAKANPQVFGVPTISDGMSMGTEGMKYSLVSREVIADCIETAVMGQWMDGVVVVGGCDKNMPGGMIGMVRCNVPGIYVYGGTIKPGSHKGRDLNIVSVFEAVGEFTMGRMSTEDFKAIEQKSIPGSGSCGGMYTANTMSSSFEAMGMALPYSSTLANEDGEAVTMAAEAARVLVDAVRHGRKPRDIITRKSIENAVSVIMAIGGSTNAVLHFLAIAHAAQVPWTIDDFETVRKRVPVLCDLKPSGQFLTVDLHRAGGIPQVMKILLNAGLLHGDCMTISGKTIAEILKDVPDQPPAGQTVIRDIPNAMYAQGHLAILKGNLSPEGAVAKITGLKNPVITGPARVFDSEDDAMAAIMARKIQHGDVVVIRYEGPKGGPGMREMLSPTSALVGQGLGETVGLITDGRFSGGTWGMVVGHVSPEAFVGGLIAHIREGDSITIDAHQLLLQLNVPEAEIETRRQTWKQPAPRYTRGVLAKLSRLVSSASRGAVTDAFDE
;
A
#
# COMPACT_ATOMS: atom_id res chain seq x y z
N MET A 1 -5.86 36.03 2.76
CA MET A 1 -6.71 36.10 3.95
C MET A 1 -6.39 34.88 4.80
N ALA A 2 -6.30 35.06 6.11
CA ALA A 2 -6.09 33.91 7.00
C ALA A 2 -7.37 33.06 6.99
N ASN A 3 -7.29 31.78 6.61
CA ASN A 3 -8.47 30.93 6.55
C ASN A 3 -8.44 30.00 7.78
N ASN A 4 -8.90 30.55 8.92
CA ASN A 4 -9.09 29.83 10.18
C ASN A 4 -10.57 29.43 10.37
N ASP A 5 -11.25 29.09 9.28
CA ASP A 5 -12.71 28.91 9.24
C ASP A 5 -13.23 27.83 10.18
N ARG A 6 -12.40 26.84 10.50
CA ARG A 6 -12.73 25.80 11.44
C ARG A 6 -12.26 26.14 12.85
N SER A 7 -10.98 26.50 13.01
CA SER A 7 -10.38 26.76 14.33
C SER A 7 -10.98 27.97 15.05
N LYS A 8 -11.58 28.95 14.34
CA LYS A 8 -12.33 30.06 14.96
C LYS A 8 -13.48 29.56 15.86
N ASN A 9 -14.02 28.36 15.61
CA ASN A 9 -15.07 27.77 16.47
C ASN A 9 -14.59 27.47 17.90
N ILE A 10 -13.27 27.38 18.12
CA ILE A 10 -12.66 27.16 19.44
C ILE A 10 -11.76 28.32 19.88
N THR A 11 -11.51 29.31 19.03
CA THR A 11 -10.63 30.45 19.36
C THR A 11 -11.35 31.79 19.44
N GLU A 12 -12.52 31.97 18.82
CA GLU A 12 -13.19 33.26 18.75
C GLU A 12 -14.38 33.38 19.75
N GLY A 13 -14.63 34.61 20.20
CA GLY A 13 -15.75 34.97 21.09
C GLY A 13 -15.48 34.74 22.57
N VAL A 14 -16.31 35.37 23.40
CA VAL A 14 -16.17 35.37 24.88
C VAL A 14 -16.31 33.95 25.45
N THR A 15 -17.21 33.16 24.92
CA THR A 15 -17.47 31.78 25.39
C THR A 15 -16.28 30.84 25.13
N ARG A 16 -15.31 31.25 24.30
CA ARG A 16 -14.07 30.48 24.01
C ARG A 16 -12.86 30.94 24.83
N ALA A 17 -13.05 31.79 25.80
CA ALA A 17 -11.98 32.18 26.72
C ALA A 17 -11.32 30.96 27.45
N PRO A 18 -12.07 29.93 27.92
CA PRO A 18 -11.45 28.72 28.46
C PRO A 18 -10.54 27.98 27.48
N ASN A 19 -10.97 27.89 26.20
CA ASN A 19 -10.17 27.26 25.12
C ASN A 19 -8.87 28.04 24.89
N ARG A 20 -8.94 29.38 24.76
CA ARG A 20 -7.75 30.23 24.60
C ARG A 20 -6.81 30.14 25.80
N SER A 21 -7.37 30.00 27.02
CA SER A 21 -6.57 29.81 28.21
C SER A 21 -5.66 28.58 28.12
N MET A 22 -6.16 27.48 27.55
CA MET A 22 -5.35 26.29 27.30
C MET A 22 -4.25 26.57 26.26
N TYR A 23 -4.57 27.29 25.19
CA TYR A 23 -3.57 27.70 24.19
C TYR A 23 -2.49 28.61 24.75
N TYR A 24 -2.86 29.59 25.61
CA TYR A 24 -1.87 30.41 26.32
C TYR A 24 -0.93 29.59 27.19
N GLY A 25 -1.44 28.53 27.85
CA GLY A 25 -0.63 27.58 28.60
C GLY A 25 0.38 26.81 27.74
N MET A 26 0.15 26.70 26.46
CA MET A 26 1.08 26.11 25.47
C MET A 26 1.98 27.15 24.78
N GLY A 27 1.93 28.44 25.20
CA GLY A 27 2.77 29.51 24.68
C GLY A 27 2.21 30.27 23.48
N TYR A 28 0.95 30.05 23.09
CA TYR A 28 0.29 30.85 22.06
C TYR A 28 0.05 32.28 22.52
N LYS A 29 -0.02 33.20 21.59
CA LYS A 29 -0.31 34.62 21.81
C LYS A 29 -1.66 34.99 21.15
N GLU A 30 -2.23 36.11 21.54
CA GLU A 30 -3.48 36.63 20.97
C GLU A 30 -3.44 36.73 19.45
N THR A 31 -2.29 37.13 18.91
CA THR A 31 -2.08 37.25 17.44
C THR A 31 -2.13 35.93 16.70
N ASP A 32 -1.91 34.81 17.40
CA ASP A 32 -1.85 33.48 16.76
C ASP A 32 -3.25 32.96 16.41
N PHE A 33 -4.28 33.41 17.14
CA PHE A 33 -5.66 32.97 16.92
C PHE A 33 -6.26 33.43 15.58
N ALA A 34 -5.66 34.42 14.94
CA ALA A 34 -6.03 34.82 13.58
C ALA A 34 -5.46 33.90 12.48
N ASN A 35 -4.52 33.04 12.83
CA ASN A 35 -3.85 32.12 11.90
C ASN A 35 -4.52 30.74 11.93
N PRO A 36 -4.53 30.00 10.80
CA PRO A 36 -5.07 28.64 10.77
C PRO A 36 -4.28 27.66 11.63
N MET A 37 -4.98 26.70 12.24
CA MET A 37 -4.41 25.59 13.02
C MET A 37 -4.16 24.40 12.10
N ILE A 38 -2.91 23.98 11.97
CA ILE A 38 -2.50 22.92 11.06
C ILE A 38 -2.07 21.69 11.87
N GLY A 39 -2.79 20.61 11.72
CA GLY A 39 -2.37 19.32 12.25
C GLY A 39 -1.12 18.80 11.55
N VAL A 40 -0.19 18.25 12.30
CA VAL A 40 0.96 17.50 11.78
C VAL A 40 0.89 16.10 12.36
N ALA A 41 0.34 15.18 11.58
CA ALA A 41 0.23 13.77 11.93
C ALA A 41 1.61 13.12 11.74
N ASN A 42 2.32 12.92 12.85
CA ASN A 42 3.70 12.43 12.85
C ASN A 42 3.74 10.91 12.99
N GLY A 43 4.16 10.22 11.93
CA GLY A 43 4.38 8.77 11.92
C GLY A 43 5.75 8.32 12.43
N HIS A 44 6.59 9.24 12.95
CA HIS A 44 7.89 8.86 13.49
C HIS A 44 7.78 7.81 14.59
N SER A 45 8.64 6.79 14.51
CA SER A 45 8.85 5.83 15.58
C SER A 45 10.21 5.14 15.44
N THR A 46 10.72 4.59 16.53
CA THR A 46 11.94 3.77 16.53
C THR A 46 11.66 2.27 16.35
N ILE A 47 10.41 1.91 16.05
CA ILE A 47 9.97 0.51 15.88
C ILE A 47 10.50 -0.08 14.57
N THR A 48 10.65 0.73 13.53
CA THR A 48 11.01 0.26 12.18
C THR A 48 11.90 1.25 11.44
N PRO A 49 12.85 0.79 10.61
CA PRO A 49 13.62 1.66 9.73
C PRO A 49 12.76 2.58 8.86
N CYS A 50 11.58 2.10 8.44
CA CYS A 50 10.66 2.89 7.61
C CYS A 50 10.23 4.21 8.26
N ASN A 51 10.19 4.29 9.57
CA ASN A 51 9.68 5.44 10.32
C ASN A 51 10.74 6.13 11.20
N SER A 52 11.89 5.50 11.42
CA SER A 52 12.94 6.07 12.30
C SER A 52 13.54 7.37 11.78
N GLY A 53 13.51 7.60 10.46
CA GLY A 53 13.99 8.81 9.82
C GLY A 53 12.94 9.91 9.60
N LEU A 54 11.71 9.80 10.15
CA LEU A 54 10.65 10.77 9.87
C LEU A 54 10.72 12.05 10.72
N GLN A 55 11.41 12.03 11.83
CA GLN A 55 11.44 13.18 12.74
C GLN A 55 12.00 14.45 12.09
N PRO A 56 13.13 14.43 11.33
CA PRO A 56 13.63 15.62 10.64
C PRO A 56 12.64 16.19 9.62
N LEU A 57 11.88 15.34 8.91
CA LEU A 57 10.86 15.76 7.96
C LEU A 57 9.68 16.46 8.69
N THR A 58 9.28 15.91 9.84
CA THR A 58 8.24 16.49 10.68
C THR A 58 8.66 17.86 11.20
N GLU A 59 9.90 18.03 11.67
CA GLU A 59 10.45 19.29 12.16
C GLU A 59 10.52 20.35 11.05
N ALA A 60 10.93 19.95 9.85
CA ALA A 60 10.95 20.83 8.68
C ALA A 60 9.53 21.29 8.29
N ALA A 61 8.56 20.40 8.32
CA ALA A 61 7.16 20.75 8.08
C ALA A 61 6.62 21.72 9.14
N ILE A 62 6.92 21.51 10.43
CA ILE A 62 6.54 22.39 11.53
C ILE A 62 7.13 23.79 11.32
N ALA A 63 8.41 23.90 11.00
CA ALA A 63 9.08 25.17 10.75
C ALA A 63 8.43 25.90 9.56
N ALA A 64 8.18 25.21 8.46
CA ALA A 64 7.56 25.79 7.27
C ALA A 64 6.12 26.24 7.51
N VAL A 65 5.32 25.52 8.31
CA VAL A 65 3.98 25.95 8.73
C VAL A 65 4.05 27.28 9.47
N ARG A 66 4.99 27.46 10.41
CA ARG A 66 5.18 28.72 11.16
C ARG A 66 5.62 29.86 10.25
N GLU A 67 6.58 29.61 9.36
CA GLU A 67 7.04 30.60 8.35
C GLU A 67 5.88 31.08 7.47
N ALA A 68 5.00 30.16 7.10
CA ALA A 68 3.80 30.45 6.31
C ALA A 68 2.66 31.11 7.10
N LYS A 69 2.91 31.57 8.36
CA LYS A 69 1.91 32.22 9.22
C LYS A 69 0.72 31.32 9.51
N ALA A 70 0.98 30.10 9.94
CA ALA A 70 0.02 29.14 10.45
C ALA A 70 0.55 28.49 11.74
N ASN A 71 -0.30 27.85 12.52
CA ASN A 71 0.02 27.28 13.84
C ASN A 71 0.11 25.75 13.72
N PRO A 72 1.29 25.14 13.79
CA PRO A 72 1.44 23.70 13.75
C PRO A 72 1.03 23.06 15.10
N GLN A 73 0.23 22.00 15.03
CA GLN A 73 -0.18 21.17 16.16
C GLN A 73 0.19 19.71 15.87
N VAL A 74 1.22 19.22 16.54
CA VAL A 74 1.78 17.89 16.30
C VAL A 74 1.07 16.85 17.14
N PHE A 75 0.73 15.72 16.52
CA PHE A 75 0.25 14.53 17.21
C PHE A 75 0.84 13.27 16.57
N GLY A 76 1.02 12.21 17.36
CA GLY A 76 1.58 10.94 16.90
C GLY A 76 0.53 10.05 16.29
N VAL A 77 0.92 9.27 15.27
CA VAL A 77 0.13 8.16 14.74
C VAL A 77 0.92 6.85 14.89
N PRO A 78 0.26 5.72 15.18
CA PRO A 78 0.95 4.45 15.36
C PRO A 78 1.55 3.94 14.05
N THR A 79 2.53 3.04 14.16
CA THR A 79 3.06 2.29 13.03
C THR A 79 3.28 0.83 13.40
N ILE A 80 3.10 -0.06 12.42
CA ILE A 80 3.52 -1.47 12.48
C ILE A 80 4.48 -1.71 11.33
N SER A 81 5.57 -2.40 11.61
CA SER A 81 6.53 -2.80 10.60
C SER A 81 6.09 -4.10 9.94
N ASP A 82 5.65 -4.04 8.69
CA ASP A 82 5.29 -5.25 7.93
C ASP A 82 6.50 -6.19 7.80
N GLY A 83 7.69 -5.66 7.52
CA GLY A 83 8.91 -6.45 7.40
C GLY A 83 9.33 -7.18 8.68
N MET A 84 9.16 -6.55 9.85
CA MET A 84 9.51 -7.16 11.15
C MET A 84 8.42 -8.11 11.66
N SER A 85 7.17 -7.88 11.28
CA SER A 85 6.03 -8.71 11.70
C SER A 85 5.80 -9.92 10.79
N MET A 86 6.42 -9.95 9.61
CA MET A 86 6.26 -11.00 8.60
C MET A 86 6.52 -12.38 9.18
N GLY A 87 5.63 -13.36 8.89
CA GLY A 87 5.73 -14.71 9.41
C GLY A 87 5.41 -14.87 10.90
N THR A 88 4.84 -13.86 11.56
CA THR A 88 4.45 -13.89 12.97
C THR A 88 2.99 -13.48 13.18
N GLU A 89 2.44 -13.75 14.37
CA GLU A 89 1.12 -13.25 14.78
C GLU A 89 1.02 -11.70 14.73
N GLY A 90 2.15 -11.01 14.87
CA GLY A 90 2.22 -9.55 14.76
C GLY A 90 1.73 -9.03 13.41
N MET A 91 1.83 -9.84 12.34
CA MET A 91 1.40 -9.44 11.00
C MET A 91 -0.11 -9.17 10.89
N LYS A 92 -0.93 -9.77 11.75
CA LYS A 92 -2.37 -9.49 11.82
C LYS A 92 -2.67 -8.04 12.20
N TYR A 93 -1.77 -7.39 12.94
CA TYR A 93 -1.92 -5.99 13.33
C TYR A 93 -1.53 -5.00 12.23
N SER A 94 -0.91 -5.44 11.14
CA SER A 94 -0.52 -4.60 10.03
C SER A 94 -1.73 -3.91 9.38
N LEU A 95 -2.69 -4.65 8.83
CA LEU A 95 -3.88 -4.05 8.21
C LEU A 95 -4.76 -3.31 9.24
N VAL A 96 -4.83 -3.81 10.46
CA VAL A 96 -5.52 -3.12 11.57
C VAL A 96 -4.96 -1.71 11.77
N SER A 97 -3.63 -1.55 11.69
CA SER A 97 -3.00 -0.24 11.87
C SER A 97 -3.44 0.79 10.81
N ARG A 98 -3.85 0.36 9.60
CA ARG A 98 -4.43 1.25 8.59
C ARG A 98 -5.68 1.96 9.12
N GLU A 99 -6.61 1.21 9.69
CA GLU A 99 -7.85 1.76 10.26
C GLU A 99 -7.55 2.61 11.51
N VAL A 100 -6.69 2.11 12.41
CA VAL A 100 -6.31 2.86 13.62
C VAL A 100 -5.62 4.19 13.28
N ILE A 101 -4.77 4.24 12.25
CA ILE A 101 -4.13 5.48 11.79
C ILE A 101 -5.19 6.45 11.24
N ALA A 102 -6.12 5.96 10.42
CA ALA A 102 -7.20 6.77 9.87
C ALA A 102 -8.07 7.35 10.98
N ASP A 103 -8.50 6.53 11.94
CA ASP A 103 -9.29 6.93 13.10
C ASP A 103 -8.53 7.93 13.99
N CYS A 104 -7.22 7.73 14.18
CA CYS A 104 -6.37 8.62 14.98
C CYS A 104 -6.30 10.03 14.35
N ILE A 105 -6.07 10.10 13.03
CA ILE A 105 -6.01 11.38 12.30
C ILE A 105 -7.37 12.07 12.34
N GLU A 106 -8.44 11.35 12.03
CA GLU A 106 -9.79 11.88 12.05
C GLU A 106 -10.16 12.40 13.44
N THR A 107 -9.91 11.62 14.49
CA THR A 107 -10.20 11.99 15.87
C THR A 107 -9.46 13.27 16.27
N ALA A 108 -8.16 13.37 15.96
CA ALA A 108 -7.35 14.54 16.33
C ALA A 108 -7.78 15.79 15.53
N VAL A 109 -7.85 15.68 14.21
CA VAL A 109 -8.13 16.82 13.31
C VAL A 109 -9.54 17.36 13.54
N MET A 110 -10.53 16.47 13.62
CA MET A 110 -11.93 16.88 13.78
C MET A 110 -12.24 17.32 15.20
N GLY A 111 -11.72 16.61 16.20
CA GLY A 111 -11.92 16.94 17.62
C GLY A 111 -11.30 18.27 18.04
N GLN A 112 -10.17 18.65 17.42
CA GLN A 112 -9.47 19.92 17.69
C GLN A 112 -9.77 21.02 16.66
N TRP A 113 -10.74 20.83 15.79
CA TRP A 113 -11.18 21.82 14.79
C TRP A 113 -10.02 22.36 13.93
N MET A 114 -9.07 21.53 13.56
CA MET A 114 -7.94 21.93 12.72
C MET A 114 -8.40 22.34 11.32
N ASP A 115 -7.72 23.33 10.73
CA ASP A 115 -8.05 23.89 9.41
C ASP A 115 -7.41 23.11 8.25
N GLY A 116 -6.36 22.34 8.53
CA GLY A 116 -5.66 21.51 7.56
C GLY A 116 -4.76 20.48 8.25
N VAL A 117 -4.22 19.52 7.48
CA VAL A 117 -3.35 18.46 8.01
C VAL A 117 -2.21 18.09 7.06
N VAL A 118 -0.99 18.06 7.58
CA VAL A 118 0.17 17.39 6.98
C VAL A 118 0.24 15.98 7.56
N VAL A 119 0.29 14.96 6.72
CA VAL A 119 0.51 13.58 7.16
C VAL A 119 1.92 13.16 6.76
N VAL A 120 2.75 12.80 7.75
CA VAL A 120 4.12 12.32 7.54
C VAL A 120 4.16 10.83 7.84
N GLY A 121 4.46 10.01 6.83
CA GLY A 121 4.44 8.56 7.01
C GLY A 121 5.39 7.83 6.07
N GLY A 122 5.79 6.61 6.44
CA GLY A 122 6.78 5.82 5.73
C GLY A 122 6.39 4.38 5.47
N CYS A 123 5.95 3.65 6.49
CA CYS A 123 5.68 2.21 6.38
C CYS A 123 4.36 1.91 5.62
N ASP A 124 4.21 0.67 5.18
CA ASP A 124 3.16 0.17 4.28
C ASP A 124 1.75 0.65 4.63
N LYS A 125 1.37 0.63 5.90
CA LYS A 125 0.00 0.98 6.33
C LYS A 125 -0.13 2.43 6.79
N ASN A 126 0.99 3.14 7.05
CA ASN A 126 0.94 4.60 7.23
C ASN A 126 0.43 5.27 5.95
N MET A 127 0.83 4.75 4.78
CA MET A 127 0.46 5.35 3.50
C MET A 127 -1.07 5.36 3.30
N PRO A 128 -1.76 4.22 3.17
CA PRO A 128 -3.20 4.23 2.98
C PRO A 128 -3.97 4.72 4.21
N GLY A 129 -3.53 4.41 5.43
CA GLY A 129 -4.19 4.87 6.66
C GLY A 129 -4.19 6.38 6.79
N GLY A 130 -3.04 7.01 6.51
CA GLY A 130 -2.90 8.46 6.49
C GLY A 130 -3.78 9.13 5.42
N MET A 131 -3.83 8.55 4.21
CA MET A 131 -4.68 9.05 3.14
C MET A 131 -6.17 8.92 3.49
N ILE A 132 -6.61 7.76 3.99
CA ILE A 132 -8.02 7.54 4.40
C ILE A 132 -8.42 8.54 5.49
N GLY A 133 -7.60 8.71 6.54
CA GLY A 133 -7.88 9.67 7.61
C GLY A 133 -8.00 11.11 7.10
N MET A 134 -7.08 11.53 6.22
CA MET A 134 -7.11 12.84 5.57
C MET A 134 -8.40 13.04 4.74
N VAL A 135 -8.80 12.04 3.98
CA VAL A 135 -9.99 12.07 3.12
C VAL A 135 -11.27 12.08 3.94
N ARG A 136 -11.34 11.32 5.05
CA ARG A 136 -12.48 11.34 5.97
C ARG A 136 -12.68 12.72 6.60
N CYS A 137 -11.59 13.34 7.07
CA CYS A 137 -11.63 14.72 7.60
C CYS A 137 -12.12 15.73 6.55
N ASN A 138 -11.77 15.55 5.31
CA ASN A 138 -12.05 16.46 4.20
C ASN A 138 -11.72 17.93 4.50
N VAL A 139 -10.64 18.16 5.25
CA VAL A 139 -9.97 19.45 5.38
C VAL A 139 -8.78 19.46 4.41
N PRO A 140 -8.28 20.64 3.97
CA PRO A 140 -7.06 20.67 3.17
C PRO A 140 -5.96 19.80 3.75
N GLY A 141 -5.37 18.94 2.94
CA GLY A 141 -4.42 17.95 3.40
C GLY A 141 -3.37 17.61 2.36
N ILE A 142 -2.15 17.30 2.81
CA ILE A 142 -1.06 16.85 1.95
C ILE A 142 -0.31 15.69 2.59
N TYR A 143 0.15 14.77 1.74
CA TYR A 143 0.95 13.64 2.19
C TYR A 143 2.45 13.92 1.99
N VAL A 144 3.25 13.71 3.05
CA VAL A 144 4.71 13.73 3.03
C VAL A 144 5.20 12.30 3.21
N TYR A 145 5.79 11.76 2.14
CA TYR A 145 6.40 10.44 2.19
C TYR A 145 7.77 10.49 2.84
N GLY A 146 8.04 9.53 3.72
CA GLY A 146 9.31 9.42 4.44
C GLY A 146 10.52 9.04 3.62
N GLY A 147 10.30 8.66 2.36
CA GLY A 147 11.37 8.25 1.46
C GLY A 147 11.69 6.75 1.51
N THR A 148 12.33 6.27 0.44
CA THR A 148 12.80 4.89 0.32
C THR A 148 14.14 4.71 1.02
N ILE A 149 14.50 3.47 1.36
CA ILE A 149 15.85 3.14 1.86
C ILE A 149 16.83 2.99 0.70
N LYS A 150 18.08 3.39 0.89
CA LYS A 150 19.17 3.08 -0.03
C LYS A 150 19.48 1.57 0.00
N PRO A 151 19.95 0.97 -1.09
CA PRO A 151 20.36 -0.43 -1.09
C PRO A 151 21.57 -0.67 -0.20
N GLY A 152 21.61 -1.84 0.43
CA GLY A 152 22.85 -2.38 0.95
C GLY A 152 23.68 -3.00 -0.16
N SER A 153 24.89 -3.51 0.16
CA SER A 153 25.74 -4.15 -0.85
C SER A 153 26.53 -5.31 -0.26
N HIS A 154 26.61 -6.41 -1.03
CA HIS A 154 27.50 -7.54 -0.74
C HIS A 154 27.98 -8.18 -2.03
N LYS A 155 29.30 -8.36 -2.15
CA LYS A 155 29.97 -8.96 -3.33
C LYS A 155 29.53 -8.28 -4.66
N GLY A 156 29.39 -6.94 -4.66
CA GLY A 156 29.00 -6.16 -5.84
C GLY A 156 27.53 -6.27 -6.25
N ARG A 157 26.67 -6.89 -5.41
CA ARG A 157 25.22 -6.95 -5.63
C ARG A 157 24.49 -6.04 -4.65
N ASP A 158 23.51 -5.30 -5.15
CA ASP A 158 22.61 -4.52 -4.33
C ASP A 158 21.68 -5.43 -3.54
N LEU A 159 21.52 -5.11 -2.25
CA LEU A 159 20.69 -5.85 -1.30
C LEU A 159 19.50 -5.01 -0.86
N ASN A 160 18.43 -5.72 -0.53
CA ASN A 160 17.22 -5.18 0.10
C ASN A 160 16.60 -6.25 1.01
N ILE A 161 15.47 -5.96 1.64
CA ILE A 161 14.82 -6.91 2.57
C ILE A 161 14.46 -8.25 1.91
N VAL A 162 14.05 -8.25 0.64
CA VAL A 162 13.71 -9.50 -0.08
C VAL A 162 14.95 -10.38 -0.24
N SER A 163 16.13 -9.78 -0.42
CA SER A 163 17.40 -10.52 -0.48
C SER A 163 17.65 -11.37 0.77
N VAL A 164 17.18 -10.91 1.94
CA VAL A 164 17.30 -11.68 3.19
C VAL A 164 16.33 -12.87 3.19
N PHE A 165 15.08 -12.67 2.74
CA PHE A 165 14.11 -13.77 2.64
C PHE A 165 14.56 -14.85 1.65
N GLU A 166 15.13 -14.45 0.51
CA GLU A 166 15.74 -15.37 -0.46
C GLU A 166 16.93 -16.12 0.14
N ALA A 167 17.81 -15.41 0.86
CA ALA A 167 18.97 -15.99 1.54
C ALA A 167 18.58 -17.03 2.59
N VAL A 168 17.47 -16.87 3.31
CA VAL A 168 16.94 -17.88 4.22
C VAL A 168 16.65 -19.18 3.46
N GLY A 169 15.98 -19.08 2.30
CA GLY A 169 15.70 -20.24 1.44
C GLY A 169 16.98 -20.95 0.96
N GLU A 170 17.95 -20.20 0.44
CA GLU A 170 19.22 -20.76 -0.04
C GLU A 170 20.06 -21.38 1.09
N PHE A 171 20.12 -20.71 2.25
CA PHE A 171 20.86 -21.22 3.41
C PHE A 171 20.26 -22.52 3.96
N THR A 172 18.93 -22.62 4.10
CA THR A 172 18.25 -23.83 4.56
C THR A 172 18.40 -25.01 3.60
N MET A 173 18.66 -24.73 2.32
CA MET A 173 18.97 -25.73 1.30
C MET A 173 20.46 -26.10 1.24
N GLY A 174 21.31 -25.50 2.09
CA GLY A 174 22.76 -25.74 2.09
C GLY A 174 23.49 -25.14 0.87
N ARG A 175 22.90 -24.18 0.18
CA ARG A 175 23.47 -23.54 -1.02
C ARG A 175 24.23 -22.25 -0.71
N MET A 176 24.18 -21.77 0.51
CA MET A 176 24.82 -20.54 0.96
C MET A 176 25.71 -20.82 2.19
N SER A 177 26.86 -20.16 2.26
CA SER A 177 27.73 -20.23 3.44
C SER A 177 27.15 -19.44 4.61
N THR A 178 27.49 -19.80 5.84
CA THR A 178 27.11 -19.04 7.04
C THR A 178 27.63 -17.62 7.01
N GLU A 179 28.84 -17.40 6.45
CA GLU A 179 29.46 -16.09 6.32
C GLU A 179 28.66 -15.19 5.36
N ASP A 180 28.28 -15.69 4.18
CA ASP A 180 27.49 -14.94 3.22
C ASP A 180 26.09 -14.63 3.75
N PHE A 181 25.44 -15.60 4.41
CA PHE A 181 24.14 -15.41 5.04
C PHE A 181 24.19 -14.26 6.07
N LYS A 182 25.16 -14.31 6.97
CA LYS A 182 25.40 -13.25 7.96
C LYS A 182 25.69 -11.89 7.33
N ALA A 183 26.46 -11.85 6.27
CA ALA A 183 26.78 -10.61 5.57
C ALA A 183 25.53 -9.99 4.91
N ILE A 184 24.68 -10.81 4.29
CA ILE A 184 23.42 -10.37 3.70
C ILE A 184 22.47 -9.84 4.80
N GLU A 185 22.29 -10.59 5.90
CA GLU A 185 21.49 -10.19 7.05
C GLU A 185 21.87 -8.80 7.56
N GLN A 186 23.15 -8.55 7.77
CA GLN A 186 23.66 -7.33 8.37
C GLN A 186 23.66 -6.11 7.43
N LYS A 187 23.75 -6.34 6.11
CA LYS A 187 23.98 -5.27 5.14
C LYS A 187 22.75 -4.91 4.31
N SER A 188 21.67 -5.68 4.37
CA SER A 188 20.52 -5.47 3.49
C SER A 188 19.69 -4.22 3.82
N ILE A 189 19.75 -3.76 5.08
CA ILE A 189 19.02 -2.60 5.58
C ILE A 189 20.06 -1.63 6.19
N PRO A 190 20.70 -0.79 5.38
CA PRO A 190 21.84 0.01 5.85
C PRO A 190 21.46 1.29 6.60
N GLY A 191 20.18 1.71 6.57
CA GLY A 191 19.74 2.99 7.18
C GLY A 191 18.23 3.09 7.34
N SER A 192 17.73 4.32 7.40
CA SER A 192 16.31 4.63 7.49
C SER A 192 15.64 4.73 6.12
N GLY A 193 14.34 4.52 6.09
CA GLY A 193 13.51 4.58 4.90
C GLY A 193 12.66 3.34 4.68
N SER A 194 11.67 3.45 3.81
CA SER A 194 10.80 2.35 3.41
C SER A 194 11.55 1.37 2.49
N CYS A 195 11.08 0.13 2.40
CA CYS A 195 11.71 -0.92 1.59
C CYS A 195 12.06 -0.43 0.16
N GLY A 196 13.28 -0.75 -0.34
CA GLY A 196 13.85 -0.13 -1.54
C GLY A 196 13.21 -0.53 -2.88
N GLY A 197 12.48 -1.67 -2.94
CA GLY A 197 11.79 -2.08 -4.16
C GLY A 197 10.42 -1.42 -4.32
N MET A 198 9.76 -1.66 -5.47
CA MET A 198 8.39 -1.18 -5.73
C MET A 198 7.37 -2.06 -4.98
N TYR A 199 7.53 -2.11 -3.65
CA TYR A 199 6.63 -2.78 -2.72
C TYR A 199 5.52 -1.82 -2.28
N THR A 200 4.77 -2.13 -1.22
CA THR A 200 3.54 -1.40 -0.90
C THR A 200 3.78 0.08 -0.61
N ALA A 201 4.76 0.44 0.22
CA ALA A 201 5.00 1.83 0.58
C ALA A 201 5.36 2.71 -0.63
N ASN A 202 6.31 2.26 -1.47
CA ASN A 202 6.71 2.97 -2.70
C ASN A 202 5.58 3.00 -3.75
N THR A 203 4.78 1.94 -3.85
CA THR A 203 3.58 1.92 -4.72
C THR A 203 2.57 2.98 -4.30
N MET A 204 2.26 3.05 -3.00
CA MET A 204 1.28 4.00 -2.49
C MET A 204 1.78 5.45 -2.59
N SER A 205 3.06 5.72 -2.26
CA SER A 205 3.63 7.07 -2.41
C SER A 205 3.60 7.54 -3.86
N SER A 206 4.00 6.69 -4.81
CA SER A 206 3.96 6.98 -6.25
C SER A 206 2.54 7.26 -6.74
N SER A 207 1.57 6.51 -6.24
CA SER A 207 0.15 6.71 -6.58
C SER A 207 -0.42 8.00 -6.00
N PHE A 208 0.02 8.45 -4.81
CA PHE A 208 -0.41 9.71 -4.21
C PHE A 208 0.12 10.92 -4.98
N GLU A 209 1.33 10.82 -5.52
CA GLU A 209 1.89 11.81 -6.43
C GLU A 209 1.03 11.92 -7.71
N ALA A 210 0.72 10.78 -8.33
CA ALA A 210 -0.13 10.71 -9.52
C ALA A 210 -1.58 11.16 -9.29
N MET A 211 -2.10 10.96 -8.07
CA MET A 211 -3.43 11.39 -7.64
C MET A 211 -3.49 12.90 -7.31
N GLY A 212 -2.34 13.56 -7.17
CA GLY A 212 -2.24 14.98 -6.85
C GLY A 212 -2.30 15.33 -5.35
N MET A 213 -2.10 14.35 -4.46
CA MET A 213 -2.13 14.53 -3.01
C MET A 213 -0.75 14.59 -2.35
N ALA A 214 0.31 14.45 -3.15
CA ALA A 214 1.71 14.63 -2.76
C ALA A 214 2.43 15.47 -3.84
N LEU A 215 3.60 16.03 -3.51
CA LEU A 215 4.36 16.84 -4.45
C LEU A 215 5.07 15.98 -5.50
N PRO A 216 5.28 16.52 -6.73
CA PRO A 216 6.09 15.87 -7.75
C PRO A 216 7.50 15.53 -7.24
N TYR A 217 8.05 14.38 -7.66
CA TYR A 217 9.36 13.85 -7.26
C TYR A 217 9.48 13.40 -5.79
N SER A 218 8.46 13.62 -4.94
CA SER A 218 8.53 13.29 -3.51
C SER A 218 8.51 11.79 -3.23
N SER A 219 7.94 10.98 -4.13
CA SER A 219 7.65 9.57 -3.90
C SER A 219 8.85 8.62 -4.10
N THR A 220 9.95 9.10 -4.70
CA THR A 220 11.10 8.26 -5.05
C THR A 220 12.41 8.68 -4.37
N LEU A 221 12.38 9.74 -3.57
CA LEU A 221 13.52 10.20 -2.76
C LEU A 221 13.95 9.15 -1.73
N ALA A 222 15.25 9.07 -1.46
CA ALA A 222 15.70 8.31 -0.30
C ALA A 222 15.53 9.14 0.99
N ASN A 223 15.17 8.47 2.09
CA ASN A 223 14.94 9.13 3.38
C ASN A 223 16.18 9.92 3.86
N GLU A 224 17.38 9.39 3.60
CA GLU A 224 18.64 9.97 4.04
C GLU A 224 19.11 11.15 3.17
N ASP A 225 18.42 11.46 2.08
CA ASP A 225 18.78 12.58 1.22
C ASP A 225 18.25 13.89 1.80
N GLY A 226 19.07 14.92 1.90
CA GLY A 226 18.67 16.24 2.40
C GLY A 226 17.52 16.87 1.63
N GLU A 227 17.32 16.45 0.39
CA GLU A 227 16.21 16.83 -0.47
C GLU A 227 14.84 16.40 0.11
N ALA A 228 14.77 15.26 0.80
CA ALA A 228 13.54 14.82 1.46
C ALA A 228 13.06 15.82 2.54
N VAL A 229 14.00 16.40 3.30
CA VAL A 229 13.71 17.44 4.32
C VAL A 229 13.20 18.73 3.64
N THR A 230 13.82 19.14 2.54
CA THR A 230 13.40 20.31 1.75
C THR A 230 12.00 20.11 1.18
N MET A 231 11.72 18.91 0.66
CA MET A 231 10.42 18.54 0.10
C MET A 231 9.32 18.54 1.18
N ALA A 232 9.63 18.09 2.40
CA ALA A 232 8.68 18.14 3.51
C ALA A 232 8.30 19.58 3.90
N ALA A 233 9.27 20.49 3.92
CA ALA A 233 9.02 21.90 4.15
C ALA A 233 8.16 22.53 3.04
N GLU A 234 8.44 22.21 1.78
CA GLU A 234 7.65 22.71 0.64
C GLU A 234 6.23 22.16 0.66
N ALA A 235 6.04 20.90 0.96
CA ALA A 235 4.72 20.30 1.12
C ALA A 235 3.89 21.05 2.18
N ALA A 236 4.51 21.40 3.30
CA ALA A 236 3.84 22.17 4.35
C ALA A 236 3.44 23.58 3.90
N ARG A 237 4.27 24.28 3.11
CA ARG A 237 3.93 25.58 2.52
C ARG A 237 2.75 25.47 1.54
N VAL A 238 2.78 24.46 0.68
CA VAL A 238 1.68 24.16 -0.26
C VAL A 238 0.40 23.86 0.49
N LEU A 239 0.45 23.14 1.61
CA LEU A 239 -0.73 22.90 2.44
C LEU A 239 -1.31 24.20 3.00
N VAL A 240 -0.49 25.07 3.56
CA VAL A 240 -0.98 26.36 4.09
C VAL A 240 -1.62 27.20 2.99
N ASP A 241 -1.07 27.16 1.78
CA ASP A 241 -1.69 27.78 0.60
C ASP A 241 -3.03 27.10 0.24
N ALA A 242 -3.09 25.78 0.27
CA ALA A 242 -4.32 25.02 0.04
C ALA A 242 -5.41 25.37 1.06
N VAL A 243 -5.06 25.56 2.34
CA VAL A 243 -5.99 26.02 3.38
C VAL A 243 -6.55 27.39 3.04
N ARG A 244 -5.71 28.33 2.59
CA ARG A 244 -6.15 29.69 2.20
C ARG A 244 -7.10 29.72 1.01
N HIS A 245 -7.01 28.71 0.14
CA HIS A 245 -7.84 28.59 -1.07
C HIS A 245 -8.97 27.56 -0.93
N GLY A 246 -9.07 26.88 0.23
CA GLY A 246 -10.13 25.90 0.51
C GLY A 246 -10.06 24.62 -0.32
N ARG A 247 -8.86 24.23 -0.84
CA ARG A 247 -8.69 23.00 -1.63
C ARG A 247 -8.72 21.77 -0.72
N LYS A 248 -9.69 20.88 -0.91
CA LYS A 248 -9.94 19.73 -0.04
C LYS A 248 -9.64 18.41 -0.76
N PRO A 249 -9.33 17.33 -0.03
CA PRO A 249 -9.05 16.02 -0.61
C PRO A 249 -10.15 15.50 -1.55
N ARG A 250 -11.43 15.64 -1.18
CA ARG A 250 -12.54 15.15 -2.02
C ARG A 250 -12.79 15.98 -3.28
N ASP A 251 -12.22 17.19 -3.40
CA ASP A 251 -12.23 17.97 -4.62
C ASP A 251 -11.16 17.48 -5.62
N ILE A 252 -10.10 16.85 -5.11
CA ILE A 252 -8.93 16.35 -5.86
C ILE A 252 -9.08 14.87 -6.18
N ILE A 253 -9.52 14.08 -5.20
CA ILE A 253 -9.69 12.63 -5.33
C ILE A 253 -11.03 12.36 -6.02
N THR A 254 -10.96 12.28 -7.34
CA THR A 254 -12.06 12.01 -8.25
C THR A 254 -11.84 10.65 -8.93
N ARG A 255 -12.82 10.16 -9.69
CA ARG A 255 -12.64 8.96 -10.50
C ARG A 255 -11.43 9.06 -11.42
N LYS A 256 -11.24 10.20 -12.10
CA LYS A 256 -10.10 10.43 -13.00
C LYS A 256 -8.75 10.40 -12.26
N SER A 257 -8.66 11.02 -11.09
CA SER A 257 -7.41 11.02 -10.33
C SER A 257 -7.09 9.65 -9.73
N ILE A 258 -8.10 8.84 -9.38
CA ILE A 258 -7.91 7.43 -9.02
C ILE A 258 -7.43 6.62 -10.24
N GLU A 259 -8.00 6.84 -11.43
CA GLU A 259 -7.51 6.24 -12.67
C GLU A 259 -6.05 6.61 -12.96
N ASN A 260 -5.64 7.86 -12.73
CA ASN A 260 -4.24 8.28 -12.82
C ASN A 260 -3.34 7.50 -11.87
N ALA A 261 -3.73 7.40 -10.61
CA ALA A 261 -2.99 6.66 -9.60
C ALA A 261 -2.84 5.18 -10.00
N VAL A 262 -3.94 4.53 -10.40
CA VAL A 262 -3.93 3.12 -10.83
C VAL A 262 -3.14 2.95 -12.13
N SER A 263 -3.18 3.90 -13.07
CA SER A 263 -2.36 3.88 -14.29
C SER A 263 -0.86 3.89 -13.95
N VAL A 264 -0.44 4.74 -13.02
CA VAL A 264 0.95 4.75 -12.55
C VAL A 264 1.30 3.43 -11.85
N ILE A 265 0.44 2.90 -10.98
CA ILE A 265 0.65 1.58 -10.34
C ILE A 265 0.89 0.49 -11.39
N MET A 266 0.08 0.45 -12.44
CA MET A 266 0.25 -0.52 -13.53
C MET A 266 1.57 -0.33 -14.28
N ALA A 267 1.94 0.92 -14.57
CA ALA A 267 3.15 1.24 -15.32
C ALA A 267 4.45 0.93 -14.55
N ILE A 268 4.43 1.06 -13.22
CA ILE A 268 5.64 0.85 -12.39
C ILE A 268 5.77 -0.57 -11.82
N GLY A 269 4.81 -1.45 -12.07
CA GLY A 269 4.85 -2.81 -11.52
C GLY A 269 4.56 -2.88 -10.00
N GLY A 270 3.62 -2.09 -9.50
CA GLY A 270 3.33 -1.91 -8.08
C GLY A 270 2.80 -3.14 -7.33
N SER A 271 2.53 -2.98 -6.04
CA SER A 271 2.07 -4.02 -5.13
C SER A 271 0.59 -4.40 -5.33
N THR A 272 0.24 -5.67 -5.17
CA THR A 272 -1.16 -6.17 -5.11
C THR A 272 -1.98 -5.51 -4.01
N ASN A 273 -1.34 -5.09 -2.91
CA ASN A 273 -1.99 -4.36 -1.82
C ASN A 273 -2.67 -3.06 -2.27
N ALA A 274 -2.19 -2.46 -3.37
CA ALA A 274 -2.79 -1.24 -3.92
C ALA A 274 -4.27 -1.45 -4.30
N VAL A 275 -4.68 -2.64 -4.75
CA VAL A 275 -6.08 -2.94 -5.04
C VAL A 275 -6.93 -2.73 -3.79
N LEU A 276 -6.55 -3.39 -2.68
CA LEU A 276 -7.26 -3.27 -1.41
C LEU A 276 -7.30 -1.83 -0.90
N HIS A 277 -6.16 -1.12 -1.00
CA HIS A 277 -6.04 0.22 -0.43
C HIS A 277 -6.75 1.28 -1.26
N PHE A 278 -6.77 1.16 -2.60
CA PHE A 278 -7.52 2.09 -3.44
C PHE A 278 -9.04 1.90 -3.37
N LEU A 279 -9.52 0.67 -3.16
CA LEU A 279 -10.93 0.44 -2.82
C LEU A 279 -11.29 1.18 -1.52
N ALA A 280 -10.44 1.11 -0.49
CA ALA A 280 -10.66 1.81 0.78
C ALA A 280 -10.56 3.34 0.66
N ILE A 281 -9.60 3.85 -0.12
CA ILE A 281 -9.47 5.30 -0.37
C ILE A 281 -10.67 5.83 -1.17
N ALA A 282 -11.12 5.11 -2.19
CA ALA A 282 -12.29 5.46 -2.98
C ALA A 282 -13.56 5.48 -2.13
N HIS A 283 -13.74 4.48 -1.23
CA HIS A 283 -14.82 4.47 -0.24
C HIS A 283 -14.78 5.73 0.64
N ALA A 284 -13.64 6.05 1.25
CA ALA A 284 -13.48 7.25 2.07
C ALA A 284 -13.72 8.56 1.29
N ALA A 285 -13.35 8.59 0.01
CA ALA A 285 -13.57 9.72 -0.89
C ALA A 285 -15.02 9.80 -1.42
N GLN A 286 -15.83 8.78 -1.20
CA GLN A 286 -17.19 8.65 -1.76
C GLN A 286 -17.18 8.62 -3.30
N VAL A 287 -16.14 8.03 -3.89
CA VAL A 287 -15.99 7.87 -5.33
C VAL A 287 -16.38 6.45 -5.72
N PRO A 288 -17.34 6.25 -6.62
CA PRO A 288 -17.67 4.92 -7.14
C PRO A 288 -16.45 4.29 -7.84
N TRP A 289 -15.91 3.25 -7.23
CA TRP A 289 -14.75 2.50 -7.71
C TRP A 289 -14.85 1.06 -7.25
N THR A 290 -14.71 0.13 -8.18
CA THR A 290 -14.86 -1.30 -7.94
C THR A 290 -13.59 -2.06 -8.26
N ILE A 291 -13.53 -3.32 -7.87
CA ILE A 291 -12.39 -4.19 -8.20
C ILE A 291 -12.26 -4.36 -9.72
N ASP A 292 -13.35 -4.32 -10.49
CA ASP A 292 -13.34 -4.48 -11.95
C ASP A 292 -12.75 -3.26 -12.68
N ASP A 293 -12.73 -2.08 -12.05
CA ASP A 293 -12.11 -0.89 -12.62
C ASP A 293 -10.58 -1.05 -12.76
N PHE A 294 -9.95 -1.84 -11.88
CA PHE A 294 -8.53 -2.16 -12.01
C PHE A 294 -8.23 -2.95 -13.29
N GLU A 295 -9.10 -3.90 -13.65
CA GLU A 295 -8.96 -4.66 -14.88
C GLU A 295 -9.14 -3.77 -16.12
N THR A 296 -10.04 -2.80 -16.06
CA THR A 296 -10.23 -1.80 -17.11
C THR A 296 -8.97 -0.98 -17.36
N VAL A 297 -8.31 -0.52 -16.30
CA VAL A 297 -7.03 0.22 -16.42
C VAL A 297 -5.91 -0.70 -16.87
N ARG A 298 -5.81 -1.93 -16.32
CA ARG A 298 -4.78 -2.91 -16.66
C ARG A 298 -4.68 -3.17 -18.16
N LYS A 299 -5.82 -3.31 -18.84
CA LYS A 299 -5.87 -3.60 -20.28
C LYS A 299 -5.30 -2.48 -21.15
N ARG A 300 -5.30 -1.25 -20.66
CA ARG A 300 -4.87 -0.06 -21.40
C ARG A 300 -3.42 0.32 -21.14
N VAL A 301 -2.96 0.10 -19.92
CA VAL A 301 -1.69 0.66 -19.43
C VAL A 301 -0.60 -0.41 -19.45
N PRO A 302 0.50 -0.20 -20.19
CA PRO A 302 1.62 -1.12 -20.24
C PRO A 302 2.47 -1.01 -18.96
N VAL A 303 3.29 -2.04 -18.68
CA VAL A 303 4.35 -1.96 -17.67
C VAL A 303 5.58 -1.30 -18.30
N LEU A 304 5.97 -0.14 -17.78
CA LEU A 304 7.07 0.67 -18.32
C LEU A 304 8.37 0.52 -17.51
N CYS A 305 8.28 0.20 -16.22
CA CYS A 305 9.44 0.23 -15.34
C CYS A 305 9.94 -1.18 -14.99
N ASP A 306 11.28 -1.34 -15.06
CA ASP A 306 11.97 -2.59 -14.72
C ASP A 306 12.36 -2.63 -13.24
N LEU A 307 11.37 -2.64 -12.34
CA LEU A 307 11.55 -2.52 -10.90
C LEU A 307 11.34 -3.84 -10.14
N LYS A 308 12.14 -4.05 -9.08
CA LYS A 308 11.91 -5.16 -8.15
C LYS A 308 10.53 -5.05 -7.50
N PRO A 309 9.84 -6.21 -7.28
CA PRO A 309 10.36 -7.58 -7.26
C PRO A 309 10.42 -8.27 -8.64
N SER A 310 9.67 -7.81 -9.63
CA SER A 310 9.57 -8.48 -10.94
C SER A 310 10.67 -8.07 -11.94
N GLY A 311 11.42 -7.02 -11.64
CA GLY A 311 12.51 -6.46 -12.44
C GLY A 311 13.82 -6.36 -11.68
N GLN A 312 14.72 -5.52 -12.16
CA GLN A 312 16.11 -5.46 -11.70
C GLN A 312 16.40 -4.30 -10.75
N PHE A 313 15.75 -3.13 -10.95
CA PHE A 313 16.10 -1.86 -10.32
C PHE A 313 15.30 -1.58 -9.04
N LEU A 314 15.80 -0.62 -8.26
CA LEU A 314 15.18 -0.15 -7.03
C LEU A 314 14.55 1.25 -7.22
N THR A 315 13.81 1.72 -6.23
CA THR A 315 13.13 3.03 -6.30
C THR A 315 14.12 4.20 -6.41
N VAL A 316 15.31 4.09 -5.81
CA VAL A 316 16.37 5.11 -5.98
C VAL A 316 16.87 5.19 -7.43
N ASP A 317 16.86 4.10 -8.17
CA ASP A 317 17.21 4.08 -9.59
C ASP A 317 16.12 4.72 -10.44
N LEU A 318 14.85 4.47 -10.08
CA LEU A 318 13.70 5.17 -10.67
C LEU A 318 13.81 6.68 -10.48
N HIS A 319 14.20 7.15 -9.28
CA HIS A 319 14.42 8.57 -9.02
C HIS A 319 15.45 9.17 -9.98
N ARG A 320 16.62 8.52 -10.11
CA ARG A 320 17.69 8.94 -11.02
C ARG A 320 17.27 8.93 -12.50
N ALA A 321 16.34 8.06 -12.86
CA ALA A 321 15.78 7.96 -14.22
C ALA A 321 14.68 9.00 -14.53
N GLY A 322 14.35 9.90 -13.58
CA GLY A 322 13.36 10.95 -13.74
C GLY A 322 12.12 10.81 -12.84
N GLY A 323 12.07 9.78 -12.00
CA GLY A 323 11.04 9.59 -10.99
C GLY A 323 9.64 9.34 -11.57
N ILE A 324 8.64 9.49 -10.72
CA ILE A 324 7.24 9.31 -11.12
C ILE A 324 6.77 10.38 -12.11
N PRO A 325 7.21 11.65 -12.05
CA PRO A 325 6.84 12.63 -13.08
C PRO A 325 7.23 12.22 -14.49
N GLN A 326 8.35 11.53 -14.68
CA GLN A 326 8.76 11.01 -15.99
C GLN A 326 7.81 9.91 -16.49
N VAL A 327 7.41 8.99 -15.60
CA VAL A 327 6.42 7.95 -15.93
C VAL A 327 5.07 8.58 -16.28
N MET A 328 4.63 9.55 -15.48
CA MET A 328 3.39 10.30 -15.72
C MET A 328 3.43 11.06 -17.05
N LYS A 329 4.57 11.66 -17.41
CA LYS A 329 4.74 12.37 -18.68
C LYS A 329 4.57 11.45 -19.88
N ILE A 330 5.18 10.26 -19.83
CA ILE A 330 5.04 9.24 -20.90
C ILE A 330 3.58 8.80 -21.03
N LEU A 331 2.91 8.53 -19.90
CA LEU A 331 1.50 8.12 -19.89
C LEU A 331 0.58 9.25 -20.38
N LEU A 332 0.85 10.50 -19.99
CA LEU A 332 0.08 11.66 -20.45
C LEU A 332 0.18 11.85 -21.97
N ASN A 333 1.39 11.78 -22.51
CA ASN A 333 1.64 11.91 -23.94
C ASN A 333 0.98 10.77 -24.75
N ALA A 334 0.83 9.60 -24.14
CA ALA A 334 0.14 8.45 -24.73
C ALA A 334 -1.40 8.47 -24.56
N GLY A 335 -1.96 9.49 -23.91
CA GLY A 335 -3.40 9.56 -23.59
C GLY A 335 -3.88 8.55 -22.55
N LEU A 336 -2.97 8.05 -21.71
CA LEU A 336 -3.22 7.05 -20.66
C LEU A 336 -3.30 7.67 -19.25
N LEU A 337 -3.21 9.00 -19.17
CA LEU A 337 -3.32 9.78 -17.94
C LEU A 337 -4.20 11.01 -18.17
N HIS A 338 -5.04 11.37 -17.20
CA HIS A 338 -5.89 12.55 -17.24
C HIS A 338 -5.10 13.78 -16.79
N GLY A 339 -4.73 14.65 -17.72
CA GLY A 339 -3.96 15.86 -17.45
C GLY A 339 -4.75 16.98 -16.80
N ASP A 340 -6.08 16.95 -16.88
CA ASP A 340 -7.00 17.97 -16.35
C ASP A 340 -7.30 17.80 -14.84
N CYS A 341 -6.81 16.73 -14.21
CA CYS A 341 -6.98 16.53 -12.76
C CYS A 341 -6.25 17.61 -11.96
N MET A 342 -6.98 18.24 -11.04
CA MET A 342 -6.42 19.21 -10.10
C MET A 342 -5.58 18.53 -9.03
N THR A 343 -4.56 19.22 -8.52
CA THR A 343 -3.74 18.76 -7.40
C THR A 343 -3.86 19.69 -6.20
N ILE A 344 -3.34 19.25 -5.06
CA ILE A 344 -3.32 20.05 -3.82
C ILE A 344 -2.52 21.36 -3.99
N SER A 345 -1.58 21.42 -4.92
CA SER A 345 -0.82 22.64 -5.24
C SER A 345 -1.65 23.71 -5.97
N GLY A 346 -2.86 23.37 -6.42
CA GLY A 346 -3.70 24.26 -7.22
C GLY A 346 -3.32 24.30 -8.71
N LYS A 347 -2.46 23.39 -9.14
CA LYS A 347 -2.12 23.17 -10.56
C LYS A 347 -2.72 21.86 -11.03
N THR A 348 -3.02 21.75 -12.30
CA THR A 348 -3.41 20.48 -12.92
C THR A 348 -2.20 19.58 -13.13
N ILE A 349 -2.44 18.29 -13.34
CA ILE A 349 -1.39 17.31 -13.67
C ILE A 349 -0.63 17.75 -14.93
N ALA A 350 -1.33 18.23 -15.98
CA ALA A 350 -0.67 18.70 -17.19
C ALA A 350 0.25 19.91 -16.93
N GLU A 351 -0.16 20.86 -16.07
CA GLU A 351 0.68 22.00 -15.68
C GLU A 351 1.91 21.59 -14.90
N ILE A 352 1.78 20.62 -13.98
CA ILE A 352 2.92 20.06 -13.23
C ILE A 352 3.92 19.39 -14.16
N LEU A 353 3.45 18.66 -15.16
CA LEU A 353 4.29 17.89 -16.08
C LEU A 353 4.80 18.71 -17.27
N LYS A 354 4.48 20.03 -17.35
CA LYS A 354 4.84 20.87 -18.49
C LYS A 354 6.35 20.87 -18.77
N ASP A 355 7.14 21.01 -17.72
CA ASP A 355 8.60 21.14 -17.80
C ASP A 355 9.34 19.78 -17.66
N VAL A 356 8.60 18.69 -17.49
CA VAL A 356 9.18 17.33 -17.49
C VAL A 356 9.51 16.95 -18.92
N PRO A 357 10.74 16.45 -19.21
CA PRO A 357 11.12 16.00 -20.54
C PRO A 357 10.18 14.93 -21.11
N ASP A 358 9.94 14.93 -22.42
CA ASP A 358 9.11 13.93 -23.08
C ASP A 358 9.73 12.51 -23.06
N GLN A 359 11.04 12.45 -22.93
CA GLN A 359 11.81 11.20 -22.87
C GLN A 359 12.67 11.17 -21.60
N PRO A 360 12.84 9.98 -20.99
CA PRO A 360 13.73 9.81 -19.86
C PRO A 360 15.20 10.06 -20.25
N PRO A 361 16.11 10.27 -19.27
CA PRO A 361 17.52 10.48 -19.53
C PRO A 361 18.12 9.38 -20.43
N ALA A 362 19.00 9.76 -21.36
CA ALA A 362 19.63 8.83 -22.27
C ALA A 362 20.52 7.82 -21.52
N GLY A 363 20.58 6.58 -22.01
CA GLY A 363 21.45 5.52 -21.47
C GLY A 363 20.91 4.79 -20.22
N GLN A 364 19.74 5.17 -19.70
CA GLN A 364 19.07 4.43 -18.64
C GLN A 364 18.13 3.36 -19.22
N THR A 365 17.82 2.31 -18.42
CA THR A 365 16.92 1.21 -18.81
C THR A 365 15.83 0.95 -17.76
N VAL A 366 15.74 1.81 -16.74
CA VAL A 366 14.77 1.71 -15.64
C VAL A 366 13.36 2.03 -16.11
N ILE A 367 13.20 3.14 -16.85
CA ILE A 367 11.94 3.59 -17.46
C ILE A 367 12.02 3.38 -18.96
N ARG A 368 11.06 2.67 -19.52
CA ARG A 368 10.92 2.44 -20.96
C ARG A 368 9.81 3.31 -21.54
N ASP A 369 9.88 3.57 -22.82
CA ASP A 369 8.80 4.22 -23.57
C ASP A 369 7.70 3.20 -23.96
N ILE A 370 6.58 3.69 -24.47
CA ILE A 370 5.44 2.84 -24.82
C ILE A 370 5.79 1.74 -25.86
N PRO A 371 6.50 2.04 -26.98
CA PRO A 371 6.88 1.01 -27.94
C PRO A 371 7.76 -0.10 -27.39
N ASN A 372 8.57 0.21 -26.37
CA ASN A 372 9.53 -0.71 -25.77
C ASN A 372 9.14 -1.15 -24.35
N ALA A 373 7.83 -1.06 -24.02
CA ALA A 373 7.31 -1.46 -22.71
C ALA A 373 7.75 -2.88 -22.31
N MET A 374 7.94 -3.11 -21.01
CA MET A 374 8.26 -4.44 -20.47
C MET A 374 7.17 -5.45 -20.80
N TYR A 375 5.92 -5.03 -20.65
CA TYR A 375 4.72 -5.80 -20.95
C TYR A 375 3.65 -4.86 -21.52
N ALA A 376 2.91 -5.35 -22.53
CA ALA A 376 1.89 -4.56 -23.23
C ALA A 376 0.67 -4.20 -22.37
N GLN A 377 0.48 -4.88 -21.26
CA GLN A 377 -0.63 -4.65 -20.32
C GLN A 377 -0.11 -4.66 -18.89
N GLY A 378 -0.86 -4.02 -17.99
CA GLY A 378 -0.55 -3.95 -16.57
C GLY A 378 -0.45 -5.33 -15.91
N HIS A 379 0.25 -5.36 -14.79
CA HIS A 379 0.65 -6.59 -14.10
C HIS A 379 -0.35 -7.08 -13.04
N LEU A 380 -1.21 -6.19 -12.52
CA LEU A 380 -2.22 -6.56 -11.51
C LEU A 380 -3.51 -6.98 -12.19
N ALA A 381 -3.83 -8.26 -12.11
CA ALA A 381 -5.02 -8.84 -12.71
C ALA A 381 -6.06 -9.23 -11.65
N ILE A 382 -7.32 -9.10 -12.03
CA ILE A 382 -8.46 -9.56 -11.23
C ILE A 382 -8.95 -10.87 -11.81
N LEU A 383 -8.79 -11.94 -11.05
CA LEU A 383 -9.24 -13.28 -11.43
C LEU A 383 -10.65 -13.51 -10.87
N LYS A 384 -11.51 -14.08 -11.71
CA LYS A 384 -12.88 -14.48 -11.35
C LYS A 384 -13.09 -15.97 -11.64
N GLY A 385 -14.15 -16.53 -11.12
CA GLY A 385 -14.54 -17.93 -11.26
C GLY A 385 -15.38 -18.34 -10.05
N ASN A 386 -15.68 -19.63 -9.94
CA ASN A 386 -16.50 -20.09 -8.81
C ASN A 386 -15.80 -19.90 -7.44
N LEU A 387 -14.46 -19.95 -7.39
CA LEU A 387 -13.70 -19.69 -6.17
C LEU A 387 -13.66 -18.21 -5.78
N SER A 388 -13.78 -17.31 -6.74
CA SER A 388 -13.66 -15.87 -6.49
C SER A 388 -14.69 -15.06 -7.29
N PRO A 389 -16.00 -15.25 -7.06
CA PRO A 389 -17.04 -14.52 -7.79
C PRO A 389 -16.98 -13.00 -7.57
N GLU A 390 -16.53 -12.56 -6.40
CA GLU A 390 -16.30 -11.15 -6.09
C GLU A 390 -14.92 -10.64 -6.58
N GLY A 391 -14.02 -11.54 -6.98
CA GLY A 391 -12.68 -11.26 -7.47
C GLY A 391 -11.57 -11.74 -6.53
N ALA A 392 -10.41 -11.95 -7.13
CA ALA A 392 -9.13 -12.22 -6.46
C ALA A 392 -8.02 -11.49 -7.20
N VAL A 393 -6.89 -11.22 -6.56
CA VAL A 393 -5.81 -10.39 -7.10
C VAL A 393 -4.56 -11.21 -7.34
N ALA A 394 -3.98 -11.09 -8.53
CA ALA A 394 -2.72 -11.74 -8.90
C ALA A 394 -1.78 -10.78 -9.62
N LYS A 395 -0.47 -11.02 -9.52
CA LYS A 395 0.55 -10.49 -10.43
C LYS A 395 0.77 -11.50 -11.54
N ILE A 396 0.49 -11.10 -12.78
CA ILE A 396 0.53 -12.04 -13.91
C ILE A 396 1.66 -11.81 -14.92
N THR A 397 2.44 -10.74 -14.76
CA THR A 397 3.57 -10.46 -15.66
C THR A 397 4.82 -11.24 -15.26
N GLY A 398 5.57 -11.70 -16.26
CA GLY A 398 6.79 -12.46 -16.06
C GLY A 398 6.58 -13.93 -15.62
N LEU A 399 5.35 -14.42 -15.58
CA LEU A 399 5.07 -15.82 -15.30
C LEU A 399 5.53 -16.71 -16.47
N LYS A 400 6.34 -17.72 -16.19
CA LYS A 400 6.72 -18.72 -17.19
C LYS A 400 5.58 -19.72 -17.45
N ASN A 401 4.83 -20.05 -16.40
CA ASN A 401 3.66 -20.92 -16.47
C ASN A 401 2.42 -20.12 -16.09
N PRO A 402 1.72 -19.51 -17.04
CA PRO A 402 0.55 -18.68 -16.78
C PRO A 402 -0.73 -19.48 -16.48
N VAL A 403 -0.70 -20.79 -16.61
CA VAL A 403 -1.81 -21.70 -16.32
C VAL A 403 -1.30 -22.85 -15.45
N ILE A 404 -1.93 -23.04 -14.30
CA ILE A 404 -1.67 -24.19 -13.39
C ILE A 404 -3.02 -24.86 -13.12
N THR A 405 -3.09 -26.16 -13.39
CA THR A 405 -4.19 -27.01 -12.95
C THR A 405 -3.61 -28.17 -12.16
N GLY A 406 -4.03 -28.32 -10.92
CA GLY A 406 -3.44 -29.35 -10.05
C GLY A 406 -4.24 -29.63 -8.79
N PRO A 407 -3.79 -30.62 -8.00
CA PRO A 407 -4.44 -31.01 -6.76
C PRO A 407 -4.21 -29.96 -5.67
N ALA A 408 -5.26 -29.67 -4.92
CA ALA A 408 -5.21 -28.78 -3.75
C ALA A 408 -4.41 -29.40 -2.59
N ARG A 409 -3.55 -28.59 -1.97
CA ARG A 409 -2.94 -28.83 -0.67
C ARG A 409 -3.49 -27.82 0.31
N VAL A 410 -4.35 -28.26 1.21
CA VAL A 410 -5.25 -27.38 1.98
C VAL A 410 -4.72 -27.15 3.39
N PHE A 411 -4.59 -25.86 3.77
CA PHE A 411 -4.12 -25.43 5.09
C PHE A 411 -5.04 -24.34 5.64
N ASP A 412 -5.36 -24.44 6.93
CA ASP A 412 -6.24 -23.46 7.63
C ASP A 412 -5.45 -22.32 8.28
N SER A 413 -4.13 -22.26 8.06
CA SER A 413 -3.24 -21.19 8.49
C SER A 413 -1.97 -21.11 7.64
N GLU A 414 -1.30 -19.92 7.66
CA GLU A 414 0.05 -19.77 7.09
C GLU A 414 1.07 -20.70 7.76
N ASP A 415 0.95 -20.85 9.08
CA ASP A 415 1.91 -21.63 9.87
C ASP A 415 1.89 -23.11 9.49
N ASP A 416 0.70 -23.70 9.28
CA ASP A 416 0.54 -25.08 8.81
C ASP A 416 1.07 -25.26 7.39
N ALA A 417 0.79 -24.31 6.50
CA ALA A 417 1.32 -24.32 5.14
C ALA A 417 2.85 -24.25 5.15
N MET A 418 3.42 -23.35 5.94
CA MET A 418 4.86 -23.18 6.07
C MET A 418 5.53 -24.47 6.62
N ALA A 419 4.94 -25.11 7.63
CA ALA A 419 5.42 -26.38 8.17
C ALA A 419 5.44 -27.49 7.09
N ALA A 420 4.40 -27.57 6.26
CA ALA A 420 4.33 -28.53 5.15
C ALA A 420 5.36 -28.24 4.05
N ILE A 421 5.58 -26.98 3.69
CA ILE A 421 6.58 -26.55 2.71
C ILE A 421 7.99 -26.91 3.22
N MET A 422 8.31 -26.56 4.47
CA MET A 422 9.61 -26.88 5.06
C MET A 422 9.84 -28.40 5.18
N ALA A 423 8.80 -29.18 5.42
CA ALA A 423 8.83 -30.63 5.41
C ALA A 423 8.87 -31.26 4.00
N ARG A 424 8.94 -30.42 2.92
CA ARG A 424 8.97 -30.84 1.51
C ARG A 424 7.78 -31.71 1.08
N LYS A 425 6.62 -31.44 1.63
CA LYS A 425 5.37 -32.16 1.30
C LYS A 425 4.70 -31.64 0.04
N ILE A 426 5.10 -30.44 -0.45
CA ILE A 426 4.55 -29.82 -1.66
C ILE A 426 5.33 -30.30 -2.87
N GLN A 427 4.61 -30.64 -3.94
CA GLN A 427 5.15 -31.22 -5.16
C GLN A 427 4.92 -30.28 -6.36
N HIS A 428 5.68 -30.49 -7.44
CA HIS A 428 5.41 -29.83 -8.73
C HIS A 428 3.95 -30.07 -9.19
N GLY A 429 3.27 -29.02 -9.56
CA GLY A 429 1.88 -29.04 -10.04
C GLY A 429 0.83 -28.94 -8.93
N ASP A 430 1.21 -28.93 -7.65
CA ASP A 430 0.27 -28.71 -6.55
C ASP A 430 -0.28 -27.27 -6.58
N VAL A 431 -1.49 -27.08 -6.04
CA VAL A 431 -2.06 -25.78 -5.70
C VAL A 431 -2.20 -25.69 -4.18
N VAL A 432 -1.35 -24.90 -3.57
CA VAL A 432 -1.40 -24.63 -2.12
C VAL A 432 -2.57 -23.69 -1.83
N VAL A 433 -3.43 -24.07 -0.90
CA VAL A 433 -4.59 -23.30 -0.44
C VAL A 433 -4.38 -22.92 1.00
N ILE A 434 -4.25 -21.61 1.27
CA ILE A 434 -4.18 -21.08 2.64
C ILE A 434 -5.45 -20.29 2.88
N ARG A 435 -6.32 -20.77 3.78
CA ARG A 435 -7.62 -20.19 4.04
C ARG A 435 -7.81 -19.78 5.49
N TYR A 436 -8.89 -19.05 5.76
CA TYR A 436 -9.17 -18.42 7.07
C TYR A 436 -8.12 -17.38 7.48
N GLU A 437 -7.46 -16.76 6.50
CA GLU A 437 -6.57 -15.61 6.66
C GLU A 437 -7.16 -14.33 6.04
N GLY A 438 -8.45 -14.36 5.70
CA GLY A 438 -9.21 -13.23 5.17
C GLY A 438 -9.54 -12.15 6.21
N PRO A 439 -10.24 -11.08 5.80
CA PRO A 439 -10.52 -9.92 6.66
C PRO A 439 -11.17 -10.26 8.00
N LYS A 440 -12.16 -11.16 8.01
CA LYS A 440 -12.91 -11.57 9.20
C LYS A 440 -12.31 -12.79 9.89
N GLY A 441 -11.97 -13.82 9.13
CA GLY A 441 -11.53 -15.11 9.63
C GLY A 441 -10.09 -15.10 10.16
N GLY A 442 -9.20 -14.46 9.45
CA GLY A 442 -7.86 -14.09 9.89
C GLY A 442 -7.78 -12.59 10.14
N PRO A 443 -8.39 -12.06 11.23
CA PRO A 443 -8.55 -10.62 11.36
C PRO A 443 -7.21 -9.90 11.23
N GLY A 444 -7.20 -8.87 10.34
CA GLY A 444 -5.98 -8.23 9.89
C GLY A 444 -5.47 -8.75 8.54
N MET A 445 -6.12 -9.76 7.96
CA MET A 445 -5.85 -10.25 6.61
C MET A 445 -4.34 -10.40 6.38
N ARG A 446 -3.72 -11.35 7.09
CA ARG A 446 -2.27 -11.56 7.17
C ARG A 446 -1.60 -11.47 5.81
N GLU A 447 -0.51 -10.70 5.73
CA GLU A 447 0.31 -10.59 4.53
C GLU A 447 1.43 -11.62 4.56
N MET A 448 1.54 -12.43 3.53
CA MET A 448 2.45 -13.58 3.49
C MET A 448 3.56 -13.37 2.47
N LEU A 449 4.79 -13.67 2.87
CA LEU A 449 5.98 -13.74 2.01
C LEU A 449 6.74 -15.04 2.23
N SER A 450 6.77 -15.53 3.46
CA SER A 450 7.57 -16.69 3.85
C SER A 450 7.21 -17.96 3.06
N PRO A 451 5.92 -18.35 2.87
CA PRO A 451 5.56 -19.53 2.09
C PRO A 451 6.03 -19.44 0.64
N THR A 452 5.84 -18.27 -0.01
CA THR A 452 6.22 -18.08 -1.42
C THR A 452 7.73 -18.07 -1.60
N SER A 453 8.48 -17.41 -0.70
CA SER A 453 9.95 -17.41 -0.72
C SER A 453 10.53 -18.81 -0.48
N ALA A 454 9.92 -19.58 0.42
CA ALA A 454 10.33 -20.97 0.68
C ALA A 454 10.08 -21.87 -0.55
N LEU A 455 8.96 -21.75 -1.22
CA LEU A 455 8.67 -22.47 -2.47
C LEU A 455 9.67 -22.10 -3.58
N VAL A 456 9.99 -20.82 -3.74
CA VAL A 456 11.01 -20.37 -4.69
C VAL A 456 12.38 -20.93 -4.32
N GLY A 457 12.78 -20.89 -3.05
CA GLY A 457 14.03 -21.47 -2.55
C GLY A 457 14.14 -22.99 -2.78
N GLN A 458 13.01 -23.71 -2.80
CA GLN A 458 12.94 -25.14 -3.13
C GLN A 458 12.90 -25.45 -4.63
N GLY A 459 12.83 -24.41 -5.51
CA GLY A 459 12.73 -24.56 -6.95
C GLY A 459 11.30 -24.81 -7.45
N LEU A 460 10.29 -24.60 -6.61
CA LEU A 460 8.88 -24.84 -6.90
C LEU A 460 8.11 -23.60 -7.35
N GLY A 461 8.72 -22.41 -7.28
CA GLY A 461 8.06 -21.12 -7.50
C GLY A 461 7.40 -20.94 -8.88
N GLU A 462 7.80 -21.71 -9.90
CA GLU A 462 7.23 -21.64 -11.25
C GLU A 462 6.17 -22.72 -11.53
N THR A 463 6.07 -23.73 -10.69
CA THR A 463 5.27 -24.94 -10.97
C THR A 463 4.18 -25.20 -9.92
N VAL A 464 4.21 -24.48 -8.82
CA VAL A 464 3.21 -24.57 -7.75
C VAL A 464 2.37 -23.29 -7.77
N GLY A 465 1.04 -23.45 -7.79
CA GLY A 465 0.09 -22.38 -7.57
C GLY A 465 -0.15 -22.17 -6.07
N LEU A 466 -0.42 -20.91 -5.67
CA LEU A 466 -0.81 -20.63 -4.29
C LEU A 466 -1.99 -19.67 -4.27
N ILE A 467 -3.07 -20.03 -3.55
CA ILE A 467 -4.26 -19.20 -3.39
C ILE A 467 -4.55 -18.95 -1.90
N THR A 468 -5.08 -17.77 -1.58
CA THR A 468 -5.47 -17.41 -0.21
C THR A 468 -6.57 -16.35 -0.18
N ASP A 469 -7.40 -16.38 0.85
CA ASP A 469 -8.29 -15.28 1.22
C ASP A 469 -7.57 -14.16 2.01
N GLY A 470 -6.32 -14.41 2.42
CA GLY A 470 -5.39 -13.42 2.95
C GLY A 470 -4.70 -12.57 1.87
N ARG A 471 -3.51 -12.05 2.16
CA ARG A 471 -2.71 -11.21 1.27
C ARG A 471 -1.34 -11.79 1.02
N PHE A 472 -0.73 -11.38 -0.11
CA PHE A 472 0.69 -11.59 -0.37
C PHE A 472 1.45 -10.28 -0.32
N SER A 473 2.69 -10.35 0.15
CA SER A 473 3.62 -9.23 0.17
C SER A 473 3.86 -8.70 -1.25
N GLY A 474 4.09 -7.39 -1.36
CA GLY A 474 4.54 -6.76 -2.60
C GLY A 474 5.82 -7.35 -3.18
N GLY A 475 6.64 -8.02 -2.35
CA GLY A 475 7.86 -8.74 -2.74
C GLY A 475 7.65 -10.16 -3.28
N THR A 476 6.43 -10.64 -3.30
CA THR A 476 6.11 -12.02 -3.74
C THR A 476 6.24 -12.17 -5.25
N TRP A 477 6.73 -13.34 -5.68
CA TRP A 477 6.85 -13.76 -7.07
C TRP A 477 6.30 -15.17 -7.29
N GLY A 478 5.77 -15.47 -8.50
CA GLY A 478 5.19 -16.75 -8.88
C GLY A 478 3.68 -16.68 -9.12
N MET A 479 3.04 -17.83 -9.39
CA MET A 479 1.58 -17.93 -9.57
C MET A 479 0.88 -17.88 -8.22
N VAL A 480 0.70 -16.67 -7.70
CA VAL A 480 0.07 -16.42 -6.40
C VAL A 480 -1.15 -15.53 -6.55
N VAL A 481 -2.26 -15.97 -5.95
CA VAL A 481 -3.56 -15.30 -6.00
C VAL A 481 -4.03 -15.04 -4.58
N GLY A 482 -4.09 -13.77 -4.20
CA GLY A 482 -4.58 -13.33 -2.89
C GLY A 482 -5.96 -12.69 -2.97
N HIS A 483 -6.47 -12.26 -1.82
CA HIS A 483 -7.76 -11.56 -1.70
C HIS A 483 -8.94 -12.37 -2.26
N VAL A 484 -8.87 -13.71 -2.24
CA VAL A 484 -9.97 -14.56 -2.73
C VAL A 484 -11.25 -14.20 -1.98
N SER A 485 -12.24 -13.73 -2.71
CA SER A 485 -13.50 -13.23 -2.16
C SER A 485 -14.71 -13.89 -2.81
N PRO A 486 -15.70 -14.32 -1.97
CA PRO A 486 -15.78 -14.24 -0.51
C PRO A 486 -14.76 -15.10 0.23
N GLU A 487 -14.30 -14.63 1.42
CA GLU A 487 -13.35 -15.38 2.26
C GLU A 487 -13.94 -16.66 2.87
N ALA A 488 -13.10 -17.58 3.33
CA ALA A 488 -13.52 -18.84 3.93
C ALA A 488 -14.40 -18.68 5.16
N PHE A 489 -14.11 -17.71 6.02
CA PHE A 489 -14.82 -17.50 7.29
C PHE A 489 -16.30 -17.17 7.13
N VAL A 490 -16.68 -16.55 6.01
CA VAL A 490 -18.08 -16.23 5.70
C VAL A 490 -18.75 -17.27 4.79
N GLY A 491 -18.10 -18.41 4.55
CA GLY A 491 -18.61 -19.49 3.71
C GLY A 491 -18.32 -19.35 2.23
N GLY A 492 -17.36 -18.52 1.83
CA GLY A 492 -16.84 -18.50 0.46
C GLY A 492 -16.38 -19.89 0.01
N LEU A 493 -16.41 -20.18 -1.30
CA LEU A 493 -16.14 -21.52 -1.81
C LEU A 493 -14.75 -22.06 -1.43
N ILE A 494 -13.79 -21.19 -1.17
CA ILE A 494 -12.47 -21.56 -0.65
C ILE A 494 -12.55 -22.35 0.67
N ALA A 495 -13.59 -22.15 1.51
CA ALA A 495 -13.83 -22.92 2.72
C ALA A 495 -14.18 -24.39 2.46
N HIS A 496 -14.67 -24.70 1.27
CA HIS A 496 -15.21 -26.02 0.90
C HIS A 496 -14.22 -26.86 0.10
N ILE A 497 -13.04 -26.34 -0.20
CA ILE A 497 -11.96 -27.08 -0.88
C ILE A 497 -11.49 -28.21 0.04
N ARG A 498 -11.32 -29.41 -0.51
CA ARG A 498 -10.75 -30.57 0.17
C ARG A 498 -9.39 -30.92 -0.41
N GLU A 499 -8.58 -31.60 0.40
CA GLU A 499 -7.28 -32.11 -0.02
C GLU A 499 -7.41 -32.94 -1.28
N GLY A 500 -6.60 -32.62 -2.31
CA GLY A 500 -6.60 -33.32 -3.60
C GLY A 500 -7.63 -32.84 -4.61
N ASP A 501 -8.54 -31.91 -4.29
CA ASP A 501 -9.46 -31.30 -5.27
C ASP A 501 -8.67 -30.62 -6.39
N SER A 502 -9.15 -30.77 -7.62
CA SER A 502 -8.53 -30.09 -8.77
C SER A 502 -8.89 -28.62 -8.80
N ILE A 503 -7.86 -27.74 -8.89
CA ILE A 503 -8.02 -26.29 -9.01
C ILE A 503 -7.29 -25.82 -10.27
N THR A 504 -7.93 -24.93 -11.03
CA THR A 504 -7.34 -24.22 -12.17
C THR A 504 -7.13 -22.75 -11.82
N ILE A 505 -5.90 -22.27 -12.04
CA ILE A 505 -5.53 -20.85 -12.05
C ILE A 505 -5.07 -20.55 -13.48
N ASP A 506 -5.78 -19.69 -14.18
CA ASP A 506 -5.48 -19.31 -15.57
C ASP A 506 -5.33 -17.79 -15.68
N ALA A 507 -4.10 -17.32 -15.82
CA ALA A 507 -3.79 -15.88 -15.95
C ALA A 507 -4.19 -15.31 -17.33
N HIS A 508 -4.36 -16.13 -18.36
CA HIS A 508 -4.82 -15.68 -19.68
C HIS A 508 -6.32 -15.43 -19.70
N GLN A 509 -7.10 -16.37 -19.12
CA GLN A 509 -8.55 -16.25 -19.02
C GLN A 509 -9.00 -15.48 -17.78
N LEU A 510 -8.08 -15.08 -16.91
CA LEU A 510 -8.34 -14.45 -15.61
C LEU A 510 -9.28 -15.31 -14.75
N LEU A 511 -9.03 -16.61 -14.73
CA LEU A 511 -9.90 -17.60 -14.11
C LEU A 511 -9.28 -18.19 -12.85
N LEU A 512 -10.10 -18.30 -11.79
CA LEU A 512 -9.81 -19.06 -10.58
C LEU A 512 -10.98 -20.03 -10.32
N GLN A 513 -10.74 -21.32 -10.56
CA GLN A 513 -11.81 -22.32 -10.65
C GLN A 513 -11.52 -23.56 -9.80
N LEU A 514 -12.49 -23.97 -9.01
CA LEU A 514 -12.56 -25.30 -8.39
C LEU A 514 -13.26 -26.26 -9.35
N ASN A 515 -12.56 -27.32 -9.78
CA ASN A 515 -13.05 -28.29 -10.76
C ASN A 515 -13.76 -29.47 -10.07
N VAL A 516 -14.75 -29.15 -9.25
CA VAL A 516 -15.60 -30.13 -8.54
C VAL A 516 -17.04 -29.94 -9.03
N PRO A 517 -17.80 -31.03 -9.24
CA PRO A 517 -19.20 -30.92 -9.67
C PRO A 517 -20.06 -30.10 -8.69
N GLU A 518 -20.95 -29.26 -9.24
CA GLU A 518 -21.78 -28.35 -8.42
C GLU A 518 -22.63 -29.10 -7.37
N ALA A 519 -23.13 -30.30 -7.71
CA ALA A 519 -23.90 -31.13 -6.76
C ALA A 519 -23.07 -31.54 -5.53
N GLU A 520 -21.76 -31.77 -5.71
CA GLU A 520 -20.85 -32.05 -4.60
C GLU A 520 -20.53 -30.78 -3.80
N ILE A 521 -20.31 -29.66 -4.48
CA ILE A 521 -20.10 -28.36 -3.83
C ILE A 521 -21.30 -28.03 -2.94
N GLU A 522 -22.52 -28.23 -3.44
CA GLU A 522 -23.72 -27.95 -2.67
C GLU A 522 -23.84 -28.88 -1.44
N THR A 523 -23.48 -30.17 -1.58
CA THR A 523 -23.43 -31.09 -0.44
C THR A 523 -22.43 -30.63 0.63
N ARG A 524 -21.28 -30.10 0.20
CA ARG A 524 -20.25 -29.57 1.10
C ARG A 524 -20.74 -28.29 1.82
N ARG A 525 -21.47 -27.41 1.12
CA ARG A 525 -22.11 -26.20 1.71
C ARG A 525 -23.09 -26.55 2.82
N GLN A 526 -23.94 -27.56 2.62
CA GLN A 526 -24.93 -27.98 3.60
C GLN A 526 -24.32 -28.51 4.91
N THR A 527 -23.11 -29.05 4.86
CA THR A 527 -22.42 -29.60 6.02
C THR A 527 -21.47 -28.62 6.70
N TRP A 528 -21.15 -27.50 6.02
CA TRP A 528 -20.23 -26.52 6.56
C TRP A 528 -20.85 -25.72 7.70
N LYS A 529 -20.02 -25.42 8.69
CA LYS A 529 -20.38 -24.55 9.82
C LYS A 529 -19.31 -23.48 9.96
N GLN A 530 -19.77 -22.25 10.14
CA GLN A 530 -18.87 -21.14 10.41
C GLN A 530 -18.03 -21.44 11.66
N PRO A 531 -16.70 -21.36 11.59
CA PRO A 531 -15.85 -21.56 12.76
C PRO A 531 -16.06 -20.42 13.79
N ALA A 532 -15.70 -20.69 15.04
CA ALA A 532 -15.69 -19.66 16.07
C ALA A 532 -14.67 -18.56 15.72
N PRO A 533 -14.95 -17.29 16.05
CA PRO A 533 -13.98 -16.22 15.86
C PRO A 533 -12.68 -16.51 16.60
N ARG A 534 -11.55 -16.29 15.93
CA ARG A 534 -10.21 -16.49 16.54
C ARG A 534 -9.95 -15.55 17.72
N TYR A 535 -10.58 -14.35 17.71
CA TYR A 535 -10.42 -13.34 18.75
C TYR A 535 -11.78 -12.84 19.23
N THR A 536 -11.96 -12.79 20.55
CA THR A 536 -13.20 -12.34 21.20
C THR A 536 -13.08 -10.97 21.84
N ARG A 537 -11.85 -10.42 21.97
CA ARG A 537 -11.53 -9.14 22.61
C ARG A 537 -10.46 -8.39 21.85
N GLY A 538 -10.35 -7.08 22.11
CA GLY A 538 -9.30 -6.22 21.58
C GLY A 538 -9.57 -5.75 20.15
N VAL A 539 -8.53 -5.18 19.53
CA VAL A 539 -8.63 -4.53 18.22
C VAL A 539 -8.92 -5.54 17.10
N LEU A 540 -8.35 -6.74 17.16
CA LEU A 540 -8.60 -7.79 16.17
C LEU A 540 -10.07 -8.26 16.19
N ALA A 541 -10.66 -8.38 17.38
CA ALA A 541 -12.08 -8.73 17.51
C ALA A 541 -13.00 -7.62 16.98
N LYS A 542 -12.64 -6.33 17.18
CA LYS A 542 -13.37 -5.19 16.60
C LYS A 542 -13.31 -5.25 15.07
N LEU A 543 -12.10 -5.40 14.53
CA LEU A 543 -11.91 -5.51 13.08
C LEU A 543 -12.74 -6.64 12.50
N SER A 544 -12.62 -7.85 13.02
CA SER A 544 -13.36 -9.03 12.53
C SER A 544 -14.88 -8.83 12.45
N ARG A 545 -15.44 -8.02 13.34
CA ARG A 545 -16.88 -7.73 13.35
C ARG A 545 -17.30 -6.67 12.34
N LEU A 546 -16.47 -5.64 12.17
CA LEU A 546 -16.80 -4.43 11.39
C LEU A 546 -16.34 -4.53 9.94
N VAL A 547 -15.27 -5.29 9.67
CA VAL A 547 -14.59 -5.27 8.39
C VAL A 547 -15.46 -5.80 7.26
N SER A 548 -15.44 -5.09 6.12
CA SER A 548 -16.06 -5.51 4.87
C SER A 548 -15.23 -6.56 4.13
N SER A 549 -15.75 -7.10 3.02
CA SER A 549 -15.01 -7.99 2.12
C SER A 549 -13.74 -7.33 1.57
N ALA A 550 -12.74 -8.14 1.23
CA ALA A 550 -11.55 -7.65 0.53
C ALA A 550 -11.88 -7.03 -0.84
N SER A 551 -12.90 -7.52 -1.52
CA SER A 551 -13.44 -6.95 -2.77
C SER A 551 -14.00 -5.53 -2.62
N ARG A 552 -14.22 -5.08 -1.37
CA ARG A 552 -14.66 -3.73 -0.99
C ARG A 552 -13.62 -2.95 -0.20
N GLY A 553 -12.36 -3.39 -0.19
CA GLY A 553 -11.25 -2.71 0.47
C GLY A 553 -11.02 -3.06 1.93
N ALA A 554 -11.76 -4.00 2.51
CA ALA A 554 -11.67 -4.42 3.91
C ALA A 554 -11.72 -3.19 4.87
N VAL A 555 -12.71 -2.33 4.71
CA VAL A 555 -12.95 -1.13 5.53
C VAL A 555 -13.83 -1.44 6.72
N THR A 556 -13.79 -0.60 7.76
CA THR A 556 -14.52 -0.83 9.02
C THR A 556 -15.72 0.12 9.23
N ASP A 557 -16.01 0.97 8.27
CA ASP A 557 -17.06 1.99 8.30
C ASP A 557 -18.12 1.82 7.18
N ALA A 558 -18.21 0.64 6.58
CA ALA A 558 -19.25 0.29 5.60
C ALA A 558 -20.39 -0.51 6.28
N PHE A 559 -21.30 0.17 6.97
CA PHE A 559 -22.33 -0.48 7.82
C PHE A 559 -23.61 -0.89 7.07
N ASP A 560 -23.91 -0.29 5.93
CA ASP A 560 -25.22 -0.39 5.27
C ASP A 560 -25.16 -1.06 3.88
N GLU A 561 -24.13 -1.82 3.60
CA GLU A 561 -23.96 -2.45 2.29
C GLU A 561 -23.96 -3.99 2.34
#